data_e5ed5ead0720b9ff004054e96ea947e8
#
_entry.id   e5ed5ead0720b9ff004054e96ea947e8
#
_cell.length_a   1.000
_cell.length_b   1.000
_cell.length_c   1.000
_cell.angle_alpha   90.00
_cell.angle_beta   90.00
_cell.angle_gamma   90.00
#
_symmetry.space_group_name_H-M   'P 1'
#
loop_
_entity.id
_entity.type
_entity.pdbx_description
1 polymer ?
#
loop_
_entity_poly.entity_id
_entity_poly.type
_entity_poly.pdbx_seq_one_letter_code
_entity_poly.pdbx_strand_id
1 'polypeptide(L)'
;ISSIIFVSNFFFWKNSGYWDESNTNPLLHTWTLSLEWQFYFFISIFFYLGWYFFKNYFKIALLIIIVLSLTLSVLYIGRNVSFFLIPFRLFEFAIGSFIFLVEKKIKLFKNNKNFYSFFGFFLIIFSFINFNSTSDVPGYLSLIPCFGTAIILYQNNSYLHRILSN
;
A
#
# COMPACT_ATOMS: atom_id res chain seq x y z
N ILE A 1 -9.64 -22.45 8.12
CA ILE A 1 -8.35 -22.61 8.84
C ILE A 1 -7.33 -21.58 8.31
N SER A 2 -7.16 -21.45 6.98
CA SER A 2 -6.17 -20.51 6.39
C SER A 2 -6.39 -19.04 6.79
N SER A 3 -7.63 -18.62 6.99
CA SER A 3 -7.97 -17.26 7.44
C SER A 3 -7.60 -17.00 8.90
N ILE A 4 -7.64 -18.04 9.76
CA ILE A 4 -7.28 -17.93 11.18
C ILE A 4 -5.75 -17.77 11.34
N ILE A 5 -4.96 -18.38 10.45
CA ILE A 5 -3.49 -18.37 10.50
C ILE A 5 -2.92 -17.20 9.66
N PHE A 6 -3.75 -16.31 9.14
CA PHE A 6 -3.34 -15.19 8.27
C PHE A 6 -2.54 -15.60 7.03
N VAL A 7 -2.91 -16.71 6.40
CA VAL A 7 -2.32 -17.21 5.14
C VAL A 7 -3.38 -17.43 4.05
N SER A 8 -4.54 -16.79 4.17
CA SER A 8 -5.64 -16.92 3.20
C SER A 8 -5.26 -16.38 1.81
N ASN A 9 -4.34 -15.42 1.72
CA ASN A 9 -3.81 -14.93 0.46
C ASN A 9 -3.14 -16.04 -0.38
N PHE A 10 -2.38 -16.96 0.23
CA PHE A 10 -1.80 -18.12 -0.46
C PHE A 10 -2.86 -19.12 -0.91
N PHE A 11 -3.89 -19.32 -0.09
CA PHE A 11 -5.00 -20.20 -0.44
C PHE A 11 -5.73 -19.71 -1.69
N PHE A 12 -6.09 -18.42 -1.72
CA PHE A 12 -6.78 -17.83 -2.87
C PHE A 12 -5.89 -17.73 -4.11
N TRP A 13 -4.60 -17.43 -3.95
CA TRP A 13 -3.65 -17.46 -5.06
C TRP A 13 -3.60 -18.83 -5.76
N LYS A 14 -3.65 -19.91 -4.99
CA LYS A 14 -3.52 -21.26 -5.55
C LYS A 14 -4.81 -21.80 -6.16
N ASN A 15 -5.96 -21.44 -5.62
CA ASN A 15 -7.21 -22.10 -5.95
C ASN A 15 -8.12 -21.30 -6.89
N SER A 16 -7.98 -19.96 -6.99
CA SER A 16 -8.93 -19.13 -7.73
C SER A 16 -8.38 -17.77 -8.16
N GLY A 17 -9.01 -17.19 -9.17
CA GLY A 17 -8.89 -15.77 -9.49
C GLY A 17 -9.82 -14.95 -8.60
N TYR A 18 -9.41 -13.73 -8.25
CA TYR A 18 -10.20 -12.83 -7.41
C TYR A 18 -11.62 -12.58 -7.98
N TRP A 19 -11.72 -12.38 -9.29
CA TRP A 19 -12.97 -12.03 -9.95
C TRP A 19 -13.90 -13.23 -10.15
N ASP A 20 -13.36 -14.44 -10.22
CA ASP A 20 -14.14 -15.66 -10.45
C ASP A 20 -14.92 -16.09 -9.20
N GLU A 21 -14.38 -15.86 -8.00
CA GLU A 21 -14.97 -16.29 -6.73
C GLU A 21 -15.62 -15.18 -5.91
N SER A 22 -15.58 -13.93 -6.35
CA SER A 22 -16.09 -12.79 -5.57
C SER A 22 -17.57 -12.95 -5.15
N ASN A 23 -18.36 -13.65 -5.94
CA ASN A 23 -19.80 -13.85 -5.69
C ASN A 23 -20.12 -15.10 -4.85
N THR A 24 -19.16 -16.01 -4.64
CA THR A 24 -19.43 -17.32 -4.03
C THR A 24 -18.75 -17.53 -2.69
N ASN A 25 -17.70 -16.78 -2.40
CA ASN A 25 -16.89 -17.01 -1.21
C ASN A 25 -16.92 -15.82 -0.23
N PRO A 26 -17.70 -15.90 0.88
CA PRO A 26 -17.81 -14.80 1.84
C PRO A 26 -16.50 -14.46 2.56
N LEU A 27 -15.53 -15.40 2.58
CA LEU A 27 -14.23 -15.21 3.21
C LEU A 27 -13.16 -14.65 2.25
N LEU A 28 -13.54 -14.35 1.01
CA LEU A 28 -12.58 -13.82 0.03
C LEU A 28 -11.84 -12.60 0.57
N HIS A 29 -12.54 -11.67 1.21
CA HIS A 29 -11.95 -10.44 1.75
C HIS A 29 -10.86 -10.64 2.81
N THR A 30 -10.76 -11.85 3.40
CA THR A 30 -9.72 -12.13 4.41
C THR A 30 -8.31 -12.18 3.85
N TRP A 31 -8.13 -12.24 2.54
CA TRP A 31 -6.81 -12.21 1.91
C TRP A 31 -6.07 -10.87 2.15
N THR A 32 -6.79 -9.74 2.15
CA THR A 32 -6.21 -8.42 2.43
C THR A 32 -5.72 -8.33 3.86
N LEU A 33 -6.51 -8.83 4.80
CA LEU A 33 -6.13 -8.90 6.22
C LEU A 33 -4.87 -9.75 6.43
N SER A 34 -4.73 -10.85 5.67
CA SER A 34 -3.53 -11.68 5.70
C SER A 34 -2.29 -10.94 5.19
N LEU A 35 -2.43 -10.15 4.12
CA LEU A 35 -1.34 -9.30 3.60
C LEU A 35 -0.93 -8.22 4.61
N GLU A 36 -1.90 -7.54 5.21
CA GLU A 36 -1.64 -6.50 6.22
C GLU A 36 -0.89 -7.07 7.42
N TRP A 37 -1.35 -8.21 7.96
CA TRP A 37 -0.69 -8.87 9.09
C TRP A 37 0.75 -9.28 8.75
N GLN A 38 0.96 -9.90 7.60
CA GLN A 38 2.29 -10.26 7.12
C GLN A 38 3.17 -9.02 6.94
N PHE A 39 2.62 -7.92 6.40
CA PHE A 39 3.36 -6.67 6.27
C PHE A 39 3.77 -6.12 7.64
N TYR A 40 2.85 -6.02 8.61
CA TYR A 40 3.18 -5.52 9.95
C TYR A 40 4.26 -6.37 10.63
N PHE A 41 4.22 -7.67 10.46
CA PHE A 41 5.26 -8.56 10.98
C PHE A 41 6.62 -8.28 10.35
N PHE A 42 6.70 -8.27 9.02
CA PHE A 42 7.95 -8.02 8.30
C PHE A 42 8.49 -6.62 8.49
N ILE A 43 7.63 -5.60 8.48
CA ILE A 43 8.06 -4.22 8.65
C ILE A 43 8.60 -3.97 10.07
N SER A 44 8.02 -4.59 11.08
CA SER A 44 8.50 -4.47 12.46
C SER A 44 9.92 -5.05 12.61
N ILE A 45 10.17 -6.22 12.03
CA ILE A 45 11.50 -6.83 11.99
C ILE A 45 12.47 -5.94 11.20
N PHE A 46 12.03 -5.43 10.04
CA PHE A 46 12.83 -4.56 9.19
C PHE A 46 13.21 -3.26 9.92
N PHE A 47 12.28 -2.64 10.66
CA PHE A 47 12.56 -1.45 11.47
C PHE A 47 13.55 -1.77 12.61
N TYR A 48 13.36 -2.89 13.32
CA TYR A 48 14.24 -3.30 14.39
C TYR A 48 15.68 -3.56 13.91
N LEU A 49 15.84 -4.38 12.88
CA LEU A 49 17.15 -4.71 12.29
C LEU A 49 17.78 -3.52 11.58
N GLY A 50 16.96 -2.75 10.83
CA GLY A 50 17.43 -1.58 10.10
C GLY A 50 17.92 -0.47 11.02
N TRP A 51 17.23 -0.25 12.15
CA TRP A 51 17.70 0.70 13.17
C TRP A 51 19.03 0.26 13.79
N TYR A 52 19.19 -1.03 14.04
CA TYR A 52 20.39 -1.58 14.67
C TYR A 52 21.60 -1.58 13.72
N PHE A 53 21.43 -2.06 12.47
CA PHE A 53 22.54 -2.26 11.53
C PHE A 53 22.76 -1.11 10.54
N PHE A 54 21.70 -0.40 10.11
CA PHE A 54 21.73 0.51 8.96
C PHE A 54 21.13 1.89 9.25
N LYS A 55 21.31 2.42 10.47
CA LYS A 55 20.69 3.68 10.93
C LYS A 55 20.75 4.81 9.89
N ASN A 56 21.90 4.98 9.21
CA ASN A 56 22.08 6.06 8.22
C ASN A 56 21.50 5.74 6.85
N TYR A 57 21.43 4.46 6.47
CA TYR A 57 20.99 4.00 5.15
C TYR A 57 19.56 3.46 5.14
N PHE A 58 18.89 3.48 6.27
CA PHE A 58 17.57 2.89 6.44
C PHE A 58 16.54 3.40 5.43
N LYS A 59 16.51 4.72 5.16
CA LYS A 59 15.61 5.32 4.17
C LYS A 59 15.90 4.86 2.75
N ILE A 60 17.19 4.69 2.43
CA ILE A 60 17.61 4.22 1.12
C ILE A 60 17.21 2.76 0.94
N ALA A 61 17.38 1.92 1.97
CA ALA A 61 16.94 0.53 1.95
C ALA A 61 15.41 0.42 1.72
N LEU A 62 14.62 1.26 2.39
CA LEU A 62 13.17 1.30 2.20
C LEU A 62 12.79 1.75 0.78
N LEU A 63 13.47 2.76 0.22
CA LEU A 63 13.28 3.18 -1.17
C LEU A 63 13.61 2.06 -2.17
N ILE A 64 14.69 1.32 -1.94
CA ILE A 64 15.04 0.17 -2.78
C ILE A 64 13.94 -0.89 -2.74
N ILE A 65 13.39 -1.19 -1.56
CA ILE A 65 12.26 -2.12 -1.39
C ILE A 65 11.04 -1.64 -2.18
N ILE A 66 10.69 -0.35 -2.12
CA ILE A 66 9.57 0.22 -2.88
C ILE A 66 9.78 0.02 -4.38
N VAL A 67 10.97 0.38 -4.89
CA VAL A 67 11.28 0.27 -6.32
C VAL A 67 11.27 -1.19 -6.77
N LEU A 68 11.89 -2.11 -6.02
CA LEU A 68 11.92 -3.53 -6.36
C LEU A 68 10.51 -4.15 -6.35
N SER A 69 9.69 -3.83 -5.34
CA SER A 69 8.32 -4.31 -5.26
C SER A 69 7.46 -3.78 -6.41
N LEU A 70 7.60 -2.50 -6.75
CA LEU A 70 6.89 -1.89 -7.89
C LEU A 70 7.32 -2.51 -9.21
N THR A 71 8.61 -2.70 -9.45
CA THR A 71 9.10 -3.35 -10.68
C THR A 71 8.60 -4.78 -10.81
N LEU A 72 8.60 -5.55 -9.73
CA LEU A 72 8.00 -6.88 -9.72
C LEU A 72 6.51 -6.83 -10.04
N SER A 73 5.77 -5.91 -9.45
CA SER A 73 4.33 -5.73 -9.70
C SER A 73 4.05 -5.44 -11.17
N VAL A 74 4.83 -4.54 -11.79
CA VAL A 74 4.69 -4.19 -13.22
C VAL A 74 5.05 -5.37 -14.14
N LEU A 75 6.10 -6.13 -13.83
CA LEU A 75 6.51 -7.30 -14.62
C LEU A 75 5.49 -8.46 -14.59
N TYR A 76 4.71 -8.56 -13.51
CA TYR A 76 3.73 -9.62 -13.31
C TYR A 76 2.28 -9.12 -13.38
N ILE A 77 2.04 -7.98 -13.99
CA ILE A 77 0.69 -7.43 -14.22
C ILE A 77 -0.23 -8.49 -14.85
N GLY A 78 -1.48 -8.52 -14.41
CA GLY A 78 -2.51 -9.44 -14.91
C GLY A 78 -2.39 -10.88 -14.43
N ARG A 79 -1.41 -11.20 -13.60
CA ARG A 79 -1.28 -12.53 -13.00
C ARG A 79 -1.85 -12.56 -11.58
N ASN A 80 -2.55 -13.64 -11.21
CA ASN A 80 -3.07 -13.84 -9.85
C ASN A 80 -1.99 -13.72 -8.77
N VAL A 81 -0.74 -14.07 -9.10
CA VAL A 81 0.43 -13.94 -8.22
C VAL A 81 0.63 -12.50 -7.74
N SER A 82 0.57 -11.52 -8.66
CA SER A 82 0.78 -10.11 -8.34
C SER A 82 -0.32 -9.55 -7.44
N PHE A 83 -1.52 -10.12 -7.54
CA PHE A 83 -2.66 -9.66 -6.76
C PHE A 83 -2.64 -10.14 -5.31
N PHE A 84 -2.29 -11.43 -5.08
CA PHE A 84 -2.42 -12.07 -3.76
C PHE A 84 -1.14 -12.10 -2.93
N LEU A 85 0.04 -11.92 -3.51
CA LEU A 85 1.30 -12.07 -2.79
C LEU A 85 1.94 -10.74 -2.39
N ILE A 86 2.46 -10.71 -1.18
CA ILE A 86 3.07 -9.54 -0.55
C ILE A 86 4.19 -8.87 -1.38
N PRO A 87 5.16 -9.58 -1.99
CA PRO A 87 6.27 -8.93 -2.71
C PRO A 87 5.82 -7.95 -3.80
N PHE A 88 4.67 -8.20 -4.40
CA PHE A 88 4.12 -7.40 -5.49
C PHE A 88 3.31 -6.19 -5.01
N ARG A 89 2.90 -6.18 -3.74
CA ARG A 89 2.09 -5.11 -3.12
C ARG A 89 2.83 -4.37 -2.00
N LEU A 90 4.03 -4.82 -1.67
CA LEU A 90 4.82 -4.25 -0.59
C LEU A 90 5.07 -2.75 -0.78
N PHE A 91 5.20 -2.26 -2.02
CA PHE A 91 5.39 -0.85 -2.31
C PHE A 91 4.22 0.02 -1.82
N GLU A 92 2.98 -0.46 -1.91
CA GLU A 92 1.78 0.26 -1.47
C GLU A 92 1.87 0.58 0.04
N PHE A 93 2.21 -0.40 0.85
CA PHE A 93 2.41 -0.25 2.29
C PHE A 93 3.70 0.50 2.66
N ALA A 94 4.78 0.22 1.93
CA ALA A 94 6.09 0.80 2.20
C ALA A 94 6.13 2.31 1.92
N ILE A 95 5.35 2.82 0.98
CA ILE A 95 5.17 4.27 0.74
C ILE A 95 4.65 4.95 2.00
N GLY A 96 3.64 4.40 2.68
CA GLY A 96 3.13 4.93 3.95
C GLY A 96 4.22 4.99 5.03
N SER A 97 4.99 3.92 5.18
CA SER A 97 6.12 3.86 6.12
C SER A 97 7.22 4.87 5.78
N PHE A 98 7.49 5.08 4.51
CA PHE A 98 8.48 6.06 4.04
C PHE A 98 8.05 7.50 4.38
N ILE A 99 6.78 7.83 4.16
CA ILE A 99 6.23 9.16 4.48
C ILE A 99 6.38 9.45 5.97
N PHE A 100 6.03 8.51 6.83
CA PHE A 100 6.20 8.64 8.28
C PHE A 100 7.65 9.00 8.67
N LEU A 101 8.65 8.40 8.00
CA LEU A 101 10.06 8.69 8.25
C LEU A 101 10.53 10.06 7.74
N VAL A 102 9.83 10.60 6.74
CA VAL A 102 10.25 11.83 6.04
C VAL A 102 9.47 13.04 6.53
N GLU A 103 8.26 12.87 7.03
CA GLU A 103 7.35 13.94 7.45
C GLU A 103 8.00 14.99 8.35
N LYS A 104 8.78 14.55 9.34
CA LYS A 104 9.43 15.47 10.30
C LYS A 104 10.54 16.32 9.68
N LYS A 105 11.14 15.89 8.57
CA LYS A 105 12.32 16.54 7.96
C LYS A 105 12.00 17.46 6.79
N ILE A 106 10.95 17.16 6.05
CA ILE A 106 10.60 17.86 4.82
C ILE A 106 9.37 18.72 5.08
N LYS A 107 9.53 20.03 5.04
CA LYS A 107 8.42 20.99 5.13
C LYS A 107 7.86 21.32 3.73
N LEU A 108 7.67 20.31 2.89
CA LEU A 108 7.04 20.50 1.59
C LEU A 108 5.56 20.92 1.82
N PHE A 109 5.07 21.85 1.01
CA PHE A 109 3.64 22.23 0.97
C PHE A 109 3.05 22.91 2.22
N LYS A 110 3.87 23.61 3.02
CA LYS A 110 3.41 24.26 4.26
C LYS A 110 2.34 25.34 4.04
N ASN A 111 2.40 26.05 2.92
CA ASN A 111 1.55 27.24 2.71
C ASN A 111 0.08 26.92 2.38
N ASN A 112 -0.22 25.81 1.69
CA ASN A 112 -1.57 25.49 1.20
C ASN A 112 -2.00 24.06 1.58
N LYS A 113 -1.91 23.70 2.85
CA LYS A 113 -2.21 22.35 3.37
C LYS A 113 -3.56 21.80 2.91
N ASN A 114 -4.60 22.63 2.97
CA ASN A 114 -5.94 22.20 2.56
C ASN A 114 -6.02 21.90 1.07
N PHE A 115 -5.39 22.72 0.23
CA PHE A 115 -5.38 22.50 -1.23
C PHE A 115 -4.74 21.15 -1.57
N TYR A 116 -3.56 20.86 -1.01
CA TYR A 116 -2.89 19.58 -1.26
C TYR A 116 -3.66 18.37 -0.71
N SER A 117 -4.31 18.52 0.46
CA SER A 117 -5.19 17.46 0.98
C SER A 117 -6.37 17.19 0.07
N PHE A 118 -7.03 18.24 -0.45
CA PHE A 118 -8.12 18.09 -1.42
C PHE A 118 -7.63 17.47 -2.73
N PHE A 119 -6.43 17.83 -3.19
CA PHE A 119 -5.82 17.22 -4.37
C PHE A 119 -5.54 15.73 -4.14
N GLY A 120 -4.99 15.34 -2.98
CA GLY A 120 -4.81 13.93 -2.62
C GLY A 120 -6.14 13.16 -2.59
N PHE A 121 -7.19 13.76 -2.03
CA PHE A 121 -8.53 13.18 -2.02
C PHE A 121 -9.12 13.03 -3.44
N PHE A 122 -8.90 14.02 -4.29
CA PHE A 122 -9.28 13.94 -5.70
C PHE A 122 -8.61 12.78 -6.42
N LEU A 123 -7.32 12.53 -6.19
CA LEU A 123 -6.61 11.37 -6.78
C LEU A 123 -7.23 10.03 -6.35
N ILE A 124 -7.65 9.90 -5.10
CA ILE A 124 -8.31 8.70 -4.60
C ILE A 124 -9.67 8.50 -5.28
N ILE A 125 -10.51 9.55 -5.34
CA ILE A 125 -11.82 9.49 -6.01
C ILE A 125 -11.64 9.19 -7.50
N PHE A 126 -10.68 9.84 -8.16
CA PHE A 126 -10.37 9.60 -9.57
C PHE A 126 -10.03 8.12 -9.81
N SER A 127 -9.20 7.52 -8.96
CA SER A 127 -8.87 6.10 -9.04
C SER A 127 -10.10 5.21 -8.86
N PHE A 128 -10.94 5.53 -7.87
CA PHE A 128 -12.15 4.76 -7.58
C PHE A 128 -13.15 4.76 -8.74
N ILE A 129 -13.30 5.89 -9.45
CA ILE A 129 -14.23 6.00 -10.58
C ILE A 129 -13.68 5.33 -11.84
N ASN A 130 -12.37 5.41 -12.08
CA ASN A 130 -11.78 4.99 -13.35
C ASN A 130 -11.26 3.55 -13.33
N PHE A 131 -11.01 2.95 -12.16
CA PHE A 131 -10.48 1.58 -12.10
C PHE A 131 -11.62 0.57 -12.15
N ASN A 132 -11.49 -0.36 -13.08
CA ASN A 132 -12.42 -1.46 -13.31
C ASN A 132 -11.71 -2.81 -13.12
N SER A 133 -12.47 -3.89 -13.20
CA SER A 133 -11.94 -5.27 -13.14
C SER A 133 -10.86 -5.58 -14.18
N THR A 134 -10.86 -4.85 -15.30
CA THR A 134 -9.87 -4.98 -16.39
C THR A 134 -8.64 -4.08 -16.21
N SER A 135 -8.61 -3.24 -15.18
CA SER A 135 -7.47 -2.34 -14.93
C SER A 135 -6.25 -3.11 -14.42
N ASP A 136 -5.07 -2.69 -14.85
CA ASP A 136 -3.77 -3.26 -14.48
C ASP A 136 -3.40 -2.94 -13.02
N VAL A 137 -4.13 -3.53 -12.07
CA VAL A 137 -3.95 -3.40 -10.62
C VAL A 137 -3.70 -4.80 -10.03
N PRO A 138 -2.69 -4.97 -9.15
CA PRO A 138 -1.65 -4.03 -8.74
C PRO A 138 -0.62 -3.76 -9.85
N GLY A 139 -0.13 -2.54 -9.92
CA GLY A 139 0.84 -2.10 -10.91
C GLY A 139 1.10 -0.60 -10.81
N TYR A 140 1.52 0.02 -11.89
CA TYR A 140 1.78 1.48 -11.92
C TYR A 140 0.52 2.31 -11.62
N LEU A 141 -0.67 1.81 -11.94
CA LEU A 141 -1.94 2.50 -11.65
C LEU A 141 -2.21 2.61 -10.15
N SER A 142 -1.80 1.62 -9.34
CA SER A 142 -1.94 1.69 -7.87
C SER A 142 -1.17 2.85 -7.25
N LEU A 143 -0.17 3.40 -7.94
CA LEU A 143 0.55 4.57 -7.45
C LEU A 143 -0.34 5.81 -7.29
N ILE A 144 -1.39 5.95 -8.11
CA ILE A 144 -2.28 7.11 -8.08
C ILE A 144 -2.97 7.23 -6.72
N PRO A 145 -3.73 6.23 -6.23
CA PRO A 145 -4.34 6.29 -4.91
C PRO A 145 -3.30 6.28 -3.77
N CYS A 146 -2.16 5.58 -3.94
CA CYS A 146 -1.07 5.59 -2.95
C CYS A 146 -0.47 6.99 -2.77
N PHE A 147 -0.23 7.73 -3.84
CA PHE A 147 0.21 9.13 -3.74
C PHE A 147 -0.88 10.02 -3.18
N GLY A 148 -2.15 9.79 -3.52
CA GLY A 148 -3.27 10.50 -2.94
C GLY A 148 -3.31 10.39 -1.41
N THR A 149 -3.26 9.16 -0.88
CA THR A 149 -3.22 8.89 0.57
C THR A 149 -1.95 9.44 1.21
N ALA A 150 -0.81 9.31 0.53
CA ALA A 150 0.47 9.83 0.93
C ALA A 150 0.43 11.35 1.18
N ILE A 151 -0.16 12.10 0.26
CA ILE A 151 -0.30 13.55 0.37
C ILE A 151 -1.19 13.92 1.55
N ILE A 152 -2.32 13.22 1.76
CA ILE A 152 -3.24 13.46 2.87
C ILE A 152 -2.55 13.21 4.21
N LEU A 153 -1.86 12.08 4.35
CA LEU A 153 -1.12 11.71 5.57
C LEU A 153 0.00 12.72 5.88
N TYR A 154 0.69 13.20 4.84
CA TYR A 154 1.75 14.19 5.00
C TYR A 154 1.22 15.55 5.48
N GLN A 155 -0.03 15.93 5.14
CA GLN A 155 -0.64 17.20 5.48
C GLN A 155 -1.29 17.19 6.88
N ASN A 156 -0.52 16.89 7.91
CA ASN A 156 -0.94 16.96 9.30
C ASN A 156 -1.64 18.30 9.60
N ASN A 157 -2.80 18.25 10.28
CA ASN A 157 -3.66 19.39 10.59
C ASN A 157 -4.33 20.08 9.38
N SER A 158 -4.46 19.42 8.23
CA SER A 158 -5.40 19.86 7.19
C SER A 158 -6.85 19.61 7.63
N TYR A 159 -7.79 20.28 6.99
CA TYR A 159 -9.22 20.11 7.30
C TYR A 159 -9.67 18.66 7.08
N LEU A 160 -9.28 18.06 5.96
CA LEU A 160 -9.56 16.64 5.66
C LEU A 160 -8.91 15.69 6.66
N HIS A 161 -7.66 15.94 7.04
CA HIS A 161 -6.99 15.10 8.05
C HIS A 161 -7.75 15.09 9.38
N ARG A 162 -8.28 16.23 9.83
CA ARG A 162 -9.08 16.31 11.06
C ARG A 162 -10.40 15.54 10.97
N ILE A 163 -11.07 15.54 9.81
CA ILE A 163 -12.30 14.76 9.59
C ILE A 163 -12.01 13.25 9.60
N LEU A 164 -10.92 12.84 8.97
CA LEU A 164 -10.57 11.41 8.83
C LEU A 164 -9.91 10.82 10.10
N SER A 165 -9.41 11.66 11.01
CA SER A 165 -8.76 11.23 12.27
C SER A 165 -9.70 11.18 13.48
N ASN A 166 -10.95 11.64 13.35
CA ASN A 166 -12.00 11.51 14.34
C ASN A 166 -12.84 10.26 14.08
#